data_1245974a6c97eb16fde9f8e96c149207
#
_entry.id   1245974a6c97eb16fde9f8e96c149207
#
_cell.length_a   1.000
_cell.length_b   1.000
_cell.length_c   1.000
_cell.angle_alpha   90.00
_cell.angle_beta   90.00
_cell.angle_gamma   90.00
#
_symmetry.space_group_name_H-M   'P 1'
#
loop_
_entity.id
_entity.type
_entity.pdbx_description
1 polymer ?
#
loop_
_entity_poly.entity_id
_entity_poly.type
_entity_poly.pdbx_seq_one_letter_code
_entity_poly.pdbx_strand_id
1 'polypeptide(L)'
;MDMNSLAHTKWECKYHIVFAPKFRRKVAYGELKRDIANILSTLCKRKGVEIVEAEICPDHVHMLVRIPPSMSVSSFVGYLKGKSTLMIFERHANLKYKYGNRHFWCRGYYVDTVGKNAKKIQEYIQNQLKEDLEYDQMTLKEYIDPFTGEPVKHSK
;
A
#
# COMPACT_ATOMS: atom_id res chain seq x y z
N MET A 1 3.96 16.97 -22.20
CA MET A 1 3.99 15.57 -22.64
C MET A 1 2.92 14.79 -21.90
N ASP A 2 2.09 14.05 -22.61
CA ASP A 2 1.05 13.26 -21.99
C ASP A 2 1.69 12.11 -21.22
N MET A 3 1.45 12.05 -19.90
CA MET A 3 2.00 11.00 -19.05
C MET A 3 1.46 9.60 -19.38
N ASN A 4 0.36 9.53 -20.10
CA ASN A 4 -0.26 8.27 -20.52
C ASN A 4 0.21 7.81 -21.88
N SER A 5 1.25 8.44 -22.41
CA SER A 5 1.78 8.11 -23.71
C SER A 5 3.14 7.40 -23.57
N LEU A 6 3.26 6.22 -24.16
CA LEU A 6 4.51 5.48 -24.26
C LEU A 6 4.76 5.24 -25.75
N ALA A 7 5.76 5.95 -26.32
CA ALA A 7 5.94 6.05 -27.76
C ALA A 7 4.65 6.56 -28.42
N HIS A 8 3.97 5.78 -29.24
CA HIS A 8 2.68 6.14 -29.83
C HIS A 8 1.50 5.45 -29.14
N THR A 9 1.75 4.81 -28.00
CA THR A 9 0.73 4.09 -27.26
C THR A 9 0.21 4.95 -26.12
N LYS A 10 -1.10 5.13 -26.07
CA LYS A 10 -1.78 5.77 -24.92
C LYS A 10 -2.33 4.68 -24.01
N TRP A 11 -2.28 4.94 -22.70
CA TRP A 11 -2.72 3.95 -21.71
C TRP A 11 -3.30 4.61 -20.47
N GLU A 12 -4.20 3.87 -19.80
CA GLU A 12 -4.88 4.27 -18.58
C GLU A 12 -4.96 3.08 -17.61
N CYS A 13 -3.84 2.44 -17.39
CA CYS A 13 -3.78 1.26 -16.53
C CYS A 13 -3.69 1.68 -15.06
N LYS A 14 -4.84 1.85 -14.42
CA LYS A 14 -4.96 2.24 -13.02
C LYS A 14 -5.41 1.08 -12.16
N TYR A 15 -4.81 0.98 -11.00
CA TYR A 15 -5.10 -0.09 -10.05
C TYR A 15 -5.20 0.47 -8.64
N HIS A 16 -6.19 -0.03 -7.90
CA HIS A 16 -6.28 0.14 -6.46
C HIS A 16 -5.57 -1.04 -5.81
N ILE A 17 -4.54 -0.78 -5.03
CA ILE A 17 -3.71 -1.81 -4.40
C ILE A 17 -3.71 -1.60 -2.89
N VAL A 18 -3.94 -2.69 -2.14
CA VAL A 18 -3.87 -2.68 -0.68
C VAL A 18 -2.92 -3.76 -0.22
N PHE A 19 -2.02 -3.42 0.69
CA PHE A 19 -1.13 -4.38 1.33
C PHE A 19 -0.84 -3.95 2.76
N ALA A 20 -0.40 -4.90 3.58
CA ALA A 20 -0.31 -4.69 5.02
C ALA A 20 1.03 -5.20 5.59
N PRO A 21 1.50 -4.60 6.70
CA PRO A 21 2.60 -5.16 7.46
C PRO A 21 2.30 -6.58 7.91
N LYS A 22 3.34 -7.38 8.06
CA LYS A 22 3.25 -8.77 8.51
C LYS A 22 2.48 -8.84 9.84
N PHE A 23 1.54 -9.76 9.93
CA PHE A 23 0.60 -9.92 11.05
C PHE A 23 -0.31 -8.70 11.26
N ARG A 24 -0.41 -7.82 10.28
CA ARG A 24 -1.20 -6.58 10.35
C ARG A 24 -0.91 -5.77 11.61
N ARG A 25 0.35 -5.72 11.98
CA ARG A 25 0.77 -4.92 13.13
C ARG A 25 0.55 -3.44 12.86
N LYS A 26 0.04 -2.74 13.85
CA LYS A 26 -0.14 -1.28 13.79
C LYS A 26 1.20 -0.61 14.09
N VAL A 27 2.00 -0.38 13.07
CA VAL A 27 3.36 0.15 13.22
C VAL A 27 3.60 1.45 12.47
N ALA A 28 2.75 1.77 11.49
CA ALA A 28 2.98 2.92 10.61
C ALA A 28 2.53 4.23 11.26
N TYR A 29 3.29 4.70 12.23
CA TYR A 29 3.08 5.98 12.91
C TYR A 29 4.32 6.85 12.79
N GLY A 30 4.16 8.14 12.94
CA GLY A 30 5.24 9.11 13.10
C GLY A 30 6.32 9.00 12.02
N GLU A 31 7.56 8.83 12.45
CA GLU A 31 8.71 8.76 11.56
C GLU A 31 8.66 7.56 10.61
N LEU A 32 8.25 6.40 11.10
CA LEU A 32 8.12 5.21 10.26
C LEU A 32 7.09 5.42 9.16
N LYS A 33 5.95 6.03 9.47
CA LYS A 33 4.93 6.37 8.48
C LYS A 33 5.49 7.28 7.39
N ARG A 34 6.24 8.31 7.77
CA ARG A 34 6.87 9.22 6.80
C ARG A 34 7.90 8.50 5.94
N ASP A 35 8.71 7.64 6.54
CA ASP A 35 9.71 6.87 5.81
C ASP A 35 9.06 5.91 4.82
N ILE A 36 8.00 5.22 5.23
CA ILE A 36 7.26 4.34 4.32
C ILE A 36 6.73 5.14 3.13
N ALA A 37 6.11 6.29 3.37
CA ALA A 37 5.58 7.14 2.30
C ALA A 37 6.68 7.56 1.32
N ASN A 38 7.82 8.01 1.84
CA ASN A 38 8.95 8.45 1.04
C ASN A 38 9.57 7.30 0.24
N ILE A 39 9.72 6.15 0.88
CA ILE A 39 10.29 4.95 0.25
C ILE A 39 9.39 4.48 -0.91
N LEU A 40 8.09 4.34 -0.66
CA LEU A 40 7.16 3.89 -1.69
C LEU A 40 7.10 4.87 -2.85
N SER A 41 7.09 6.17 -2.57
CA SER A 41 7.11 7.21 -3.59
C SER A 41 8.36 7.13 -4.46
N THR A 42 9.53 6.97 -3.84
CA THR A 42 10.80 6.83 -4.54
C THR A 42 10.81 5.60 -5.45
N LEU A 43 10.35 4.47 -4.92
CA LEU A 43 10.33 3.20 -5.67
C LEU A 43 9.36 3.24 -6.85
N CYS A 44 8.21 3.86 -6.67
CA CYS A 44 7.25 4.07 -7.76
C CYS A 44 7.88 4.90 -8.88
N LYS A 45 8.54 5.99 -8.53
CA LYS A 45 9.22 6.85 -9.52
C LYS A 45 10.28 6.08 -10.31
N ARG A 46 11.04 5.21 -9.65
CA ARG A 46 12.06 4.40 -10.32
C ARG A 46 11.49 3.48 -11.39
N LYS A 47 10.25 3.07 -11.24
CA LYS A 47 9.56 2.19 -12.20
C LYS A 47 8.62 2.92 -13.15
N GLY A 48 8.60 4.24 -13.11
CA GLY A 48 7.68 5.01 -13.93
C GLY A 48 6.21 4.82 -13.55
N VAL A 49 5.95 4.45 -12.30
CA VAL A 49 4.60 4.29 -11.75
C VAL A 49 4.19 5.59 -11.11
N GLU A 50 3.03 6.12 -11.51
CA GLU A 50 2.47 7.32 -10.95
C GLU A 50 1.56 6.98 -9.78
N ILE A 51 1.76 7.64 -8.65
CA ILE A 51 0.83 7.56 -7.52
C ILE A 51 -0.23 8.64 -7.72
N VAL A 52 -1.46 8.20 -7.98
CA VAL A 52 -2.61 9.11 -8.11
C VAL A 52 -3.13 9.51 -6.74
N GLU A 53 -3.24 8.53 -5.84
CA GLU A 53 -3.66 8.73 -4.46
C GLU A 53 -3.03 7.64 -3.61
N ALA A 54 -2.67 7.95 -2.37
CA ALA A 54 -2.14 6.95 -1.43
C ALA A 54 -2.43 7.36 0.00
N GLU A 55 -2.74 6.37 0.83
CA GLU A 55 -2.93 6.55 2.26
C GLU A 55 -2.16 5.47 3.01
N ILE A 56 -1.39 5.89 4.00
CA ILE A 56 -0.69 4.97 4.88
C ILE A 56 -1.41 4.94 6.22
N CYS A 57 -2.10 3.85 6.44
CA CYS A 57 -2.81 3.60 7.70
C CYS A 57 -1.89 2.82 8.64
N PRO A 58 -2.17 2.81 9.95
CA PRO A 58 -1.29 2.14 10.90
C PRO A 58 -0.97 0.69 10.57
N ASP A 59 -1.91 -0.05 10.00
CA ASP A 59 -1.78 -1.47 9.72
C ASP A 59 -1.94 -1.85 8.25
N HIS A 60 -2.02 -0.89 7.34
CA HIS A 60 -2.11 -1.17 5.92
C HIS A 60 -1.83 0.07 5.07
N VAL A 61 -1.61 -0.17 3.79
CA VAL A 61 -1.39 0.88 2.79
C VAL A 61 -2.44 0.73 1.69
N HIS A 62 -3.10 1.83 1.36
CA HIS A 62 -3.95 1.96 0.17
C HIS A 62 -3.23 2.79 -0.87
N MET A 63 -3.17 2.30 -2.09
CA MET A 63 -2.58 3.06 -3.20
C MET A 63 -3.47 2.98 -4.43
N LEU A 64 -3.67 4.12 -5.06
CA LEU A 64 -4.21 4.19 -6.42
C LEU A 64 -3.05 4.59 -7.32
N VAL A 65 -2.65 3.68 -8.20
CA VAL A 65 -1.46 3.86 -9.04
C VAL A 65 -1.77 3.65 -10.51
N ARG A 66 -0.98 4.30 -11.34
CA ARG A 66 -0.99 4.12 -12.78
C ARG A 66 0.29 3.38 -13.17
N ILE A 67 0.14 2.16 -13.66
CA ILE A 67 1.27 1.28 -13.97
C ILE A 67 1.44 1.19 -15.49
N PRO A 68 2.65 1.39 -16.04
CA PRO A 68 2.88 1.24 -17.47
C PRO A 68 2.51 -0.16 -17.97
N PRO A 69 1.94 -0.28 -19.18
CA PRO A 69 1.50 -1.58 -19.70
C PRO A 69 2.64 -2.57 -19.94
N SER A 70 3.88 -2.10 -19.95
CA SER A 70 5.06 -2.96 -20.06
C SER A 70 5.37 -3.76 -18.78
N MET A 71 4.67 -3.49 -17.69
CA MET A 71 4.94 -4.09 -16.38
C MET A 71 3.69 -4.70 -15.80
N SER A 72 3.77 -5.94 -15.32
CA SER A 72 2.64 -6.59 -14.64
C SER A 72 2.46 -6.04 -13.22
N VAL A 73 1.23 -6.12 -12.71
CA VAL A 73 0.93 -5.73 -11.34
C VAL A 73 1.76 -6.56 -10.36
N SER A 74 1.81 -7.88 -10.55
CA SER A 74 2.55 -8.77 -9.65
C SER A 74 4.04 -8.44 -9.63
N SER A 75 4.64 -8.15 -10.77
CA SER A 75 6.05 -7.75 -10.85
C SER A 75 6.29 -6.45 -10.09
N PHE A 76 5.42 -5.46 -10.28
CA PHE A 76 5.53 -4.18 -9.61
C PHE A 76 5.38 -4.33 -8.08
N VAL A 77 4.34 -5.04 -7.62
CA VAL A 77 4.11 -5.22 -6.18
C VAL A 77 5.24 -6.01 -5.53
N GLY A 78 5.74 -7.04 -6.21
CA GLY A 78 6.90 -7.80 -5.73
C GLY A 78 8.13 -6.92 -5.56
N TYR A 79 8.42 -6.08 -6.53
CA TYR A 79 9.50 -5.09 -6.46
C TYR A 79 9.28 -4.12 -5.29
N LEU A 80 8.07 -3.56 -5.20
CA LEU A 80 7.73 -2.56 -4.19
C LEU A 80 7.89 -3.11 -2.77
N LYS A 81 7.36 -4.31 -2.52
CA LYS A 81 7.43 -4.95 -1.20
C LYS A 81 8.85 -5.38 -0.86
N GLY A 82 9.56 -5.96 -1.79
CA GLY A 82 10.93 -6.42 -1.56
C GLY A 82 11.91 -5.29 -1.30
N LYS A 83 11.92 -4.28 -2.15
CA LYS A 83 12.83 -3.14 -2.01
C LYS A 83 12.47 -2.28 -0.80
N SER A 84 11.18 -2.04 -0.56
CA SER A 84 10.77 -1.26 0.61
C SER A 84 11.15 -1.94 1.91
N THR A 85 11.03 -3.28 1.99
CA THR A 85 11.47 -4.04 3.17
C THR A 85 12.93 -3.75 3.50
N LEU A 86 13.81 -3.84 2.51
CA LEU A 86 15.23 -3.57 2.71
C LEU A 86 15.48 -2.15 3.20
N MET A 87 14.82 -1.18 2.60
CA MET A 87 15.00 0.24 2.96
C MET A 87 14.43 0.55 4.34
N ILE A 88 13.29 -0.05 4.70
CA ILE A 88 12.68 0.10 6.02
C ILE A 88 13.60 -0.46 7.09
N PHE A 89 14.12 -1.67 6.89
CA PHE A 89 14.99 -2.32 7.87
C PHE A 89 16.35 -1.63 7.99
N GLU A 90 16.81 -0.97 6.94
CA GLU A 90 18.03 -0.17 6.99
C GLU A 90 17.86 1.06 7.87
N ARG A 91 16.71 1.73 7.77
CA ARG A 91 16.41 2.94 8.56
C ARG A 91 15.90 2.64 9.96
N HIS A 92 15.26 1.48 10.16
CA HIS A 92 14.64 1.08 11.42
C HIS A 92 15.14 -0.33 11.80
N ALA A 93 16.39 -0.41 12.20
CA ALA A 93 17.08 -1.70 12.43
C ALA A 93 16.40 -2.57 13.50
N ASN A 94 15.76 -1.96 14.51
CA ASN A 94 15.04 -2.70 15.54
C ASN A 94 13.82 -3.46 14.97
N LEU A 95 13.20 -2.97 13.91
CA LEU A 95 12.10 -3.68 13.26
C LEU A 95 12.57 -4.94 12.55
N LYS A 96 13.80 -4.94 12.06
CA LYS A 96 14.38 -6.10 11.38
C LYS A 96 14.34 -7.34 12.26
N TYR A 97 14.68 -7.21 13.54
CA TYR A 97 14.63 -8.32 14.49
C TYR A 97 13.19 -8.75 14.78
N LYS A 98 12.29 -7.79 14.92
CA LYS A 98 10.88 -8.03 15.19
C LYS A 98 10.20 -8.83 14.08
N TYR A 99 10.64 -8.67 12.83
CA TYR A 99 10.08 -9.34 11.65
C TYR A 99 10.94 -10.49 11.14
N GLY A 100 11.87 -10.97 11.93
CA GLY A 100 12.70 -12.12 11.61
C GLY A 100 13.69 -11.89 10.48
N ASN A 101 14.13 -10.66 10.27
CA ASN A 101 15.13 -10.26 9.26
C ASN A 101 14.71 -10.50 7.80
N ARG A 102 13.43 -10.77 7.51
CA ARG A 102 13.05 -11.20 6.15
C ARG A 102 12.01 -10.32 5.49
N HIS A 103 10.84 -10.22 6.09
CA HIS A 103 9.70 -9.60 5.43
C HIS A 103 9.01 -8.61 6.35
N PHE A 104 8.89 -7.38 5.91
CA PHE A 104 8.10 -6.39 6.61
C PHE A 104 6.60 -6.55 6.30
N TRP A 105 6.26 -6.91 5.06
CA TRP A 105 4.88 -6.98 4.58
C TRP A 105 4.32 -8.40 4.65
N CYS A 106 2.99 -8.49 4.78
CA CYS A 106 2.27 -9.76 4.63
C CYS A 106 2.50 -10.34 3.24
N ARG A 107 2.33 -11.64 3.11
CA ARG A 107 2.15 -12.26 1.81
C ARG A 107 0.87 -11.74 1.17
N GLY A 108 0.89 -11.62 -0.14
CA GLY A 108 -0.27 -11.22 -0.89
C GLY A 108 -0.59 -9.75 -0.80
N TYR A 109 -1.61 -9.38 -1.51
CA TYR A 109 -2.11 -8.02 -1.62
C TYR A 109 -3.49 -8.08 -2.27
N TYR A 110 -4.27 -7.03 -2.07
CA TYR A 110 -5.53 -6.84 -2.79
C TYR A 110 -5.25 -5.95 -3.99
N VAL A 111 -5.83 -6.27 -5.15
CA VAL A 111 -5.76 -5.42 -6.33
C VAL A 111 -7.11 -5.39 -7.04
N ASP A 112 -7.49 -4.21 -7.47
CA ASP A 112 -8.68 -4.00 -8.28
C ASP A 112 -8.33 -3.07 -9.44
N THR A 113 -8.83 -3.39 -10.62
CA THR A 113 -8.64 -2.53 -11.79
C THR A 113 -9.60 -1.35 -11.73
N VAL A 114 -9.10 -0.19 -12.10
CA VAL A 114 -9.87 1.04 -12.07
C VAL A 114 -10.07 1.52 -13.51
N GLY A 115 -11.32 1.70 -13.89
CA GLY A 115 -11.66 2.29 -15.17
C GLY A 115 -11.57 3.81 -15.15
N LYS A 116 -12.53 4.49 -15.78
CA LYS A 116 -12.51 5.96 -15.91
C LYS A 116 -12.96 6.70 -14.64
N ASN A 117 -13.30 6.01 -13.57
CA ASN A 117 -13.84 6.58 -12.34
C ASN A 117 -12.77 6.79 -11.25
N ALA A 118 -11.59 7.30 -11.62
CA ALA A 118 -10.51 7.55 -10.68
C ALA A 118 -10.95 8.39 -9.47
N LYS A 119 -11.80 9.40 -9.70
CA LYS A 119 -12.30 10.26 -8.64
C LYS A 119 -13.11 9.47 -7.59
N LYS A 120 -13.96 8.55 -8.04
CA LYS A 120 -14.74 7.70 -7.12
C LYS A 120 -13.83 6.80 -6.28
N ILE A 121 -12.75 6.31 -6.86
CA ILE A 121 -11.80 5.46 -6.14
C ILE A 121 -11.01 6.28 -5.13
N GLN A 122 -10.64 7.51 -5.45
CA GLN A 122 -10.01 8.40 -4.49
C GLN A 122 -10.92 8.66 -3.29
N GLU A 123 -12.20 8.93 -3.55
CA GLU A 123 -13.21 9.10 -2.49
C GLU A 123 -13.35 7.83 -1.65
N TYR A 124 -13.34 6.66 -2.30
CA TYR A 124 -13.43 5.38 -1.62
C TYR A 124 -12.23 5.16 -0.67
N ILE A 125 -11.02 5.45 -1.13
CA ILE A 125 -9.82 5.31 -0.31
C ILE A 125 -9.90 6.23 0.92
N GLN A 126 -10.32 7.47 0.73
CA GLN A 126 -10.47 8.42 1.82
C GLN A 126 -11.54 7.98 2.82
N ASN A 127 -12.67 7.45 2.31
CA ASN A 127 -13.72 6.92 3.16
C ASN A 127 -13.28 5.68 3.95
N GLN A 128 -12.49 4.80 3.34
CA GLN A 128 -11.93 3.64 4.03
C GLN A 128 -11.04 4.07 5.20
N LEU A 129 -10.20 5.07 4.98
CA LEU A 129 -9.37 5.61 6.05
C LEU A 129 -10.22 6.14 7.20
N LYS A 130 -11.29 6.88 6.88
CA LYS A 130 -12.19 7.44 7.88
C LYS A 130 -12.90 6.32 8.65
N GLU A 131 -13.42 5.30 7.96
CA GLU A 131 -14.06 4.15 8.58
C GLU A 131 -13.10 3.38 9.48
N ASP A 132 -11.87 3.19 9.04
CA ASP A 132 -10.84 2.53 9.83
C ASP A 132 -10.56 3.28 11.13
N LEU A 133 -10.47 4.61 11.05
CA LEU A 133 -10.28 5.45 12.23
C LEU A 133 -11.47 5.37 13.18
N GLU A 134 -12.69 5.44 12.65
CA GLU A 134 -13.90 5.30 13.45
C GLU A 134 -13.98 3.91 14.10
N TYR A 135 -13.64 2.89 13.34
CA TYR A 135 -13.64 1.51 13.82
C TYR A 135 -12.63 1.33 14.96
N ASP A 136 -11.44 1.88 14.82
CA ASP A 136 -10.41 1.83 15.85
C ASP A 136 -10.86 2.55 17.14
N GLN A 137 -11.67 3.59 17.01
CA GLN A 137 -12.22 4.31 18.17
C GLN A 137 -13.38 3.58 18.84
N MET A 138 -14.17 2.87 18.06
CA MET A 138 -15.39 2.22 18.56
C MET A 138 -15.12 0.87 19.19
N THR A 139 -14.20 0.10 18.66
CA THR A 139 -13.98 -1.24 19.13
C THR A 139 -12.50 -1.61 19.15
N LEU A 140 -12.11 -2.12 20.29
CA LEU A 140 -10.79 -2.73 20.46
C LEU A 140 -10.86 -4.26 20.33
N LYS A 141 -12.02 -4.81 19.97
CA LYS A 141 -12.25 -6.25 20.04
C LYS A 141 -12.17 -6.96 18.71
N GLU A 142 -12.75 -6.39 17.69
CA GLU A 142 -12.81 -7.03 16.39
C GLU A 142 -12.44 -6.06 15.26
N TYR A 143 -11.75 -6.58 14.32
CA TYR A 143 -11.34 -5.85 13.12
C TYR A 143 -11.51 -6.79 11.94
N ILE A 144 -12.01 -6.27 10.82
CA ILE A 144 -12.19 -7.08 9.62
C ILE A 144 -10.96 -6.95 8.73
N ASP A 145 -10.33 -8.09 8.44
CA ASP A 145 -9.17 -8.13 7.55
C ASP A 145 -9.62 -7.83 6.12
N PRO A 146 -9.11 -6.76 5.48
CA PRO A 146 -9.48 -6.43 4.11
C PRO A 146 -9.06 -7.49 3.09
N PHE A 147 -8.12 -8.38 3.45
CA PHE A 147 -7.69 -9.44 2.55
C PHE A 147 -8.56 -10.70 2.64
N THR A 148 -9.10 -11.02 3.81
CA THR A 148 -9.89 -12.23 4.03
C THR A 148 -11.37 -11.95 4.27
N GLY A 149 -11.72 -10.74 4.66
CA GLY A 149 -13.08 -10.39 5.06
C GLY A 149 -13.48 -10.98 6.40
N GLU A 150 -12.56 -11.57 7.12
CA GLU A 150 -12.82 -12.20 8.41
C GLU A 150 -12.47 -11.28 9.58
N PRO A 151 -13.20 -11.37 10.69
CA PRO A 151 -12.86 -10.58 11.87
C PRO A 151 -11.55 -11.08 12.49
N VAL A 152 -10.70 -10.11 12.82
CA VAL A 152 -9.42 -10.36 13.48
C VAL A 152 -9.48 -9.76 14.86
N LYS A 153 -9.19 -10.55 15.89
CA LYS A 153 -9.11 -10.03 17.26
C LYS A 153 -7.86 -9.18 17.41
N HIS A 154 -8.02 -8.00 17.99
CA HIS A 154 -6.88 -7.18 18.37
C HIS A 154 -6.09 -7.88 19.47
N SER A 155 -4.83 -8.16 19.21
CA SER A 155 -3.88 -8.49 20.25
C SER A 155 -3.36 -7.20 20.86
N LYS A 156 -3.36 -7.13 22.15
CA LYS A 156 -2.76 -6.01 22.86
C LYS A 156 -1.26 -5.94 22.63
#